data_b9ba6cfd311f4269a2fcebc87a9a3190
#
_entry.id   b9ba6cfd311f4269a2fcebc87a9a3190
#
_cell.length_a   1.000
_cell.length_b   1.000
_cell.length_c   1.000
_cell.angle_alpha   90.00
_cell.angle_beta   90.00
_cell.angle_gamma   90.00
#
_symmetry.space_group_name_H-M   'P 1'
#
loop_
_entity.id
_entity.type
_entity.pdbx_description
1 polymer ?
#
loop_
_entity_poly.entity_id
_entity_poly.type
_entity_poly.pdbx_seq_one_letter_code
_entity_poly.pdbx_strand_id
1 'polypeptide(L)'
;MEFKFLKLRDLQGKTPSFPAAGEVHIIYVPEPDDSNLHKAGAGRAMIREILSYYLCIDKGLVCLHESRHGKPYLASPAIGRNLYFNISHTEGYLAFAMSTSTPLGIDIEKVDRNVRLQSLMGRFFHAEEIKKFLDYSDEERVKHFIHYWTLKEAFVKGLGTGMTTSFTSFYL
;
A
#
# COMPACT_ATOMS: atom_id res chain seq x y z
N MET A 1 11.24 -13.64 -5.01
CA MET A 1 10.32 -13.00 -4.03
C MET A 1 9.00 -13.74 -4.11
N GLU A 2 8.53 -14.23 -2.98
CA GLU A 2 7.27 -14.99 -2.87
C GLU A 2 6.21 -14.11 -2.22
N PHE A 3 4.99 -14.15 -2.74
CA PHE A 3 3.86 -13.37 -2.22
C PHE A 3 2.84 -14.30 -1.58
N LYS A 4 2.54 -14.06 -0.30
CA LYS A 4 1.53 -14.77 0.44
C LYS A 4 0.34 -13.86 0.73
N PHE A 5 -0.80 -14.20 0.13
CA PHE A 5 -2.04 -13.44 0.30
C PHE A 5 -2.84 -13.99 1.48
N LEU A 6 -3.24 -13.10 2.39
CA LEU A 6 -3.97 -13.42 3.62
C LEU A 6 -5.19 -12.49 3.73
N LYS A 7 -6.24 -12.95 4.38
CA LYS A 7 -7.34 -12.08 4.81
C LYS A 7 -7.15 -11.74 6.29
N LEU A 8 -7.57 -10.56 6.71
CA LEU A 8 -7.45 -10.17 8.13
C LEU A 8 -8.07 -11.21 9.08
N ARG A 9 -9.23 -11.78 8.71
CA ARG A 9 -9.89 -12.84 9.48
C ARG A 9 -9.03 -14.11 9.67
N ASP A 10 -8.09 -14.37 8.77
CA ASP A 10 -7.21 -15.54 8.85
C ASP A 10 -6.13 -15.37 9.91
N LEU A 11 -5.90 -14.13 10.39
CA LEU A 11 -4.97 -13.78 11.46
C LEU A 11 -5.65 -13.86 12.85
N GLN A 12 -6.97 -13.67 12.91
CA GLN A 12 -7.71 -13.64 14.17
C GLN A 12 -7.61 -14.97 14.90
N GLY A 13 -7.26 -14.92 16.20
CA GLY A 13 -7.08 -16.12 17.04
C GLY A 13 -5.85 -16.97 16.69
N LYS A 14 -4.94 -16.46 15.86
CA LYS A 14 -3.68 -17.12 15.48
C LYS A 14 -2.50 -16.20 15.74
N THR A 15 -1.32 -16.81 15.89
CA THR A 15 -0.04 -16.10 15.90
C THR A 15 0.68 -16.44 14.59
N PRO A 16 0.51 -15.63 13.53
CA PRO A 16 1.21 -15.89 12.29
C PRO A 16 2.71 -15.68 12.46
N SER A 17 3.51 -16.50 11.76
CA SER A 17 4.95 -16.21 11.64
C SER A 17 5.18 -14.96 10.80
N PHE A 18 6.24 -14.21 11.11
CA PHE A 18 6.70 -13.15 10.21
C PHE A 18 7.11 -13.70 8.84
N PRO A 19 7.04 -12.88 7.78
CA PRO A 19 7.56 -13.29 6.48
C PRO A 19 9.00 -13.80 6.57
N ALA A 20 9.30 -14.90 5.89
CA ALA A 20 10.65 -15.38 5.70
C ALA A 20 11.46 -14.42 4.79
N ALA A 21 12.77 -14.60 4.73
CA ALA A 21 13.60 -13.83 3.81
C ALA A 21 13.13 -14.08 2.35
N GLY A 22 12.86 -13.01 1.62
CA GLY A 22 12.33 -13.08 0.26
C GLY A 22 10.82 -13.30 0.17
N GLU A 23 10.11 -13.40 1.29
CA GLU A 23 8.64 -13.48 1.34
C GLU A 23 8.03 -12.10 1.64
N VAL A 24 6.87 -11.85 1.06
CA VAL A 24 6.01 -10.68 1.34
C VAL A 24 4.63 -11.18 1.72
N HIS A 25 4.15 -10.79 2.90
CA HIS A 25 2.76 -11.01 3.28
C HIS A 25 1.91 -9.83 2.81
N ILE A 26 0.83 -10.11 2.10
CA ILE A 26 -0.16 -9.13 1.68
C ILE A 26 -1.46 -9.46 2.40
N ILE A 27 -1.89 -8.60 3.30
CA ILE A 27 -3.14 -8.72 4.03
C ILE A 27 -4.17 -7.83 3.38
N TYR A 28 -5.26 -8.46 2.97
CA TYR A 28 -6.36 -7.81 2.31
C TYR A 28 -7.57 -7.76 3.26
N VAL A 29 -8.15 -6.57 3.39
CA VAL A 29 -9.29 -6.30 4.25
C VAL A 29 -10.41 -5.72 3.40
N PRO A 30 -11.47 -6.50 3.09
CA PRO A 30 -12.69 -5.92 2.55
C PRO A 30 -13.35 -5.07 3.63
N GLU A 31 -13.74 -3.85 3.28
CA GLU A 31 -14.45 -2.95 4.17
C GLU A 31 -15.96 -3.17 4.04
N PRO A 32 -16.71 -3.26 5.15
CA PRO A 32 -18.14 -3.06 5.11
C PRO A 32 -18.44 -1.59 4.76
N ASP A 33 -19.56 -1.32 4.07
CA ASP A 33 -19.98 0.02 3.63
C ASP A 33 -20.07 1.07 4.77
N ASP A 34 -20.19 0.63 6.02
CA ASP A 34 -20.21 1.48 7.22
C ASP A 34 -18.83 1.64 7.90
N SER A 35 -17.75 1.23 7.26
CA SER A 35 -16.43 1.28 7.91
C SER A 35 -15.94 2.71 8.08
N ASN A 36 -15.42 2.97 9.27
CA ASN A 36 -14.80 4.25 9.63
C ASN A 36 -13.37 4.40 9.08
N LEU A 37 -12.96 3.61 8.09
CA LEU A 37 -11.58 3.62 7.56
C LEU A 37 -11.25 4.91 6.79
N HIS A 38 -12.25 5.68 6.38
CA HIS A 38 -12.07 7.05 5.87
C HIS A 38 -11.78 8.08 6.97
N LYS A 39 -11.93 7.72 8.25
CA LYS A 39 -11.62 8.64 9.35
C LYS A 39 -10.12 8.78 9.54
N ALA A 40 -9.70 10.00 9.88
CA ALA A 40 -8.30 10.27 10.24
C ALA A 40 -7.81 9.29 11.32
N GLY A 41 -6.68 8.61 11.05
CA GLY A 41 -6.09 7.64 11.97
C GLY A 41 -6.53 6.18 11.80
N ALA A 42 -7.53 5.89 10.99
CA ALA A 42 -8.02 4.52 10.78
C ALA A 42 -6.95 3.59 10.20
N GLY A 43 -6.17 4.06 9.22
CA GLY A 43 -5.05 3.29 8.68
C GLY A 43 -4.02 2.91 9.75
N ARG A 44 -3.70 3.82 10.68
CA ARG A 44 -2.80 3.51 11.80
C ARG A 44 -3.41 2.51 12.78
N ALA A 45 -4.71 2.61 13.04
CA ALA A 45 -5.40 1.63 13.88
C ALA A 45 -5.34 0.24 13.26
N MET A 46 -5.55 0.13 11.95
CA MET A 46 -5.43 -1.12 11.21
C MET A 46 -4.00 -1.67 11.21
N ILE A 47 -2.98 -0.84 11.03
CA ILE A 47 -1.58 -1.26 11.16
C ILE A 47 -1.31 -1.85 12.54
N ARG A 48 -1.76 -1.19 13.62
CA ARG A 48 -1.60 -1.71 14.99
C ARG A 48 -2.32 -3.04 15.16
N GLU A 49 -3.51 -3.17 14.66
CA GLU A 49 -4.28 -4.40 14.73
C GLU A 49 -3.58 -5.54 14.00
N ILE A 50 -3.17 -5.36 12.75
CA ILE A 50 -2.45 -6.38 12.00
C ILE A 50 -1.15 -6.77 12.71
N LEU A 51 -0.34 -5.79 13.11
CA LEU A 51 0.93 -6.05 13.78
C LEU A 51 0.75 -6.74 15.15
N SER A 52 -0.34 -6.48 15.86
CA SER A 52 -0.62 -7.13 17.14
C SER A 52 -0.74 -8.64 17.03
N TYR A 53 -1.28 -9.16 15.93
CA TYR A 53 -1.34 -10.61 15.67
C TYR A 53 0.05 -11.22 15.47
N TYR A 54 0.92 -10.54 14.69
CA TYR A 54 2.30 -11.01 14.45
C TYR A 54 3.20 -10.88 15.68
N LEU A 55 2.97 -9.87 16.49
CA LEU A 55 3.76 -9.60 17.70
C LEU A 55 3.22 -10.36 18.92
N CYS A 56 2.01 -10.92 18.84
CA CYS A 56 1.32 -11.56 19.95
C CYS A 56 1.18 -10.68 21.19
N ILE A 57 0.81 -9.39 20.98
CA ILE A 57 0.62 -8.40 22.03
C ILE A 57 -0.70 -7.64 21.82
N ASP A 58 -1.15 -6.93 22.86
CA ASP A 58 -2.26 -5.99 22.72
C ASP A 58 -1.91 -4.89 21.72
N LYS A 59 -2.87 -4.53 20.85
CA LYS A 59 -2.68 -3.49 19.82
C LYS A 59 -2.35 -2.11 20.39
N GLY A 60 -2.74 -1.82 21.63
CA GLY A 60 -2.39 -0.60 22.33
C GLY A 60 -0.89 -0.51 22.67
N LEU A 61 -0.18 -1.64 22.72
CA LEU A 61 1.26 -1.69 22.94
C LEU A 61 2.08 -1.53 21.65
N VAL A 62 1.44 -1.55 20.48
CA VAL A 62 2.10 -1.32 19.19
C VAL A 62 2.31 0.18 18.98
N CYS A 63 3.54 0.64 19.17
CA CYS A 63 3.90 2.04 18.95
C CYS A 63 4.42 2.25 17.53
N LEU A 64 3.79 3.18 16.82
CA LEU A 64 4.16 3.57 15.47
C LEU A 64 4.71 5.00 15.49
N HIS A 65 5.85 5.19 14.84
CA HIS A 65 6.37 6.52 14.50
C HIS A 65 6.29 6.73 12.98
N GLU A 66 6.61 7.93 12.55
CA GLU A 66 6.67 8.30 11.14
C GLU A 66 8.06 8.69 10.71
N SER A 67 8.42 8.32 9.49
CA SER A 67 9.58 8.88 8.82
C SER A 67 9.38 10.36 8.51
N ARG A 68 10.45 11.04 8.06
CA ARG A 68 10.40 12.46 7.65
C ARG A 68 9.27 12.76 6.64
N HIS A 69 8.89 11.78 5.82
CA HIS A 69 7.86 11.93 4.79
C HIS A 69 6.53 11.24 5.15
N GLY A 70 6.30 10.96 6.43
CA GLY A 70 5.03 10.44 6.92
C GLY A 70 4.82 8.93 6.77
N LYS A 71 5.81 8.17 6.25
CA LYS A 71 5.71 6.70 6.19
C LYS A 71 5.80 6.11 7.60
N PRO A 72 4.78 5.36 8.06
CA PRO A 72 4.80 4.77 9.39
C PRO A 72 5.81 3.63 9.49
N TYR A 73 6.42 3.48 10.67
CA TYR A 73 7.29 2.36 11.03
C TYR A 73 7.05 1.92 12.47
N LEU A 74 7.39 0.69 12.79
CA LEU A 74 7.29 0.14 14.14
C LEU A 74 8.42 0.71 15.00
N ALA A 75 8.06 1.45 16.04
CA ALA A 75 9.01 2.02 17.01
C ALA A 75 9.17 1.10 18.25
N SER A 76 8.09 0.45 18.68
CA SER A 76 8.08 -0.49 19.80
C SER A 76 6.95 -1.52 19.62
N PRO A 77 7.15 -2.76 20.07
CA PRO A 77 8.36 -3.32 20.70
C PRO A 77 9.50 -3.51 19.69
N ALA A 78 10.73 -3.53 20.17
CA ALA A 78 11.89 -3.92 19.37
C ALA A 78 11.83 -5.42 19.09
N ILE A 79 11.88 -5.80 17.82
CA ILE A 79 11.71 -7.21 17.40
C ILE A 79 13.02 -7.88 16.95
N GLY A 80 14.16 -7.20 17.13
CA GLY A 80 15.48 -7.73 16.79
C GLY A 80 15.73 -7.98 15.30
N ARG A 81 14.83 -7.47 14.42
CA ARG A 81 14.93 -7.59 12.97
C ARG A 81 14.31 -6.38 12.31
N ASN A 82 14.63 -6.16 11.04
CA ASN A 82 13.93 -5.17 10.23
C ASN A 82 12.48 -5.60 10.00
N LEU A 83 11.57 -4.64 9.99
CA LEU A 83 10.19 -4.83 9.60
C LEU A 83 9.79 -3.67 8.71
N TYR A 84 9.58 -3.97 7.46
CA TYR A 84 9.08 -3.03 6.47
C TYR A 84 7.62 -3.33 6.23
N PHE A 85 6.80 -2.31 6.25
CA PHE A 85 5.39 -2.45 5.90
C PHE A 85 4.86 -1.18 5.23
N ASN A 86 3.76 -1.33 4.55
CA ASN A 86 3.04 -0.24 3.93
C ASN A 86 1.56 -0.58 3.87
N ILE A 87 0.72 0.45 3.78
CA ILE A 87 -0.73 0.35 3.73
C ILE A 87 -1.28 1.25 2.64
N SER A 88 -2.32 0.80 1.97
CA SER A 88 -3.14 1.60 1.07
C SER A 88 -4.60 1.23 1.23
N HIS A 89 -5.49 2.16 0.93
CA HIS A 89 -6.93 1.95 0.97
C HIS A 89 -7.60 2.67 -0.19
N THR A 90 -8.67 2.10 -0.67
CA THR A 90 -9.62 2.69 -1.61
C THR A 90 -11.03 2.38 -1.12
N GLU A 91 -12.05 2.89 -1.78
CA GLU A 91 -13.43 2.61 -1.41
C GLU A 91 -13.71 1.10 -1.34
N GLY A 92 -14.14 0.62 -0.17
CA GLY A 92 -14.47 -0.78 0.09
C GLY A 92 -13.29 -1.72 0.35
N TYR A 93 -12.03 -1.23 0.33
CA TYR A 93 -10.87 -2.10 0.46
C TYR A 93 -9.67 -1.44 1.10
N LEU A 94 -8.96 -2.23 1.89
CA LEU A 94 -7.65 -1.90 2.42
C LEU A 94 -6.66 -3.01 2.09
N ALA A 95 -5.45 -2.63 1.71
CA ALA A 95 -4.33 -3.54 1.52
C ALA A 95 -3.15 -3.15 2.41
N PHE A 96 -2.59 -4.13 3.10
CA PHE A 96 -1.39 -3.99 3.91
C PHE A 96 -0.35 -5.00 3.42
N ALA A 97 0.88 -4.55 3.22
CA ALA A 97 1.98 -5.42 2.85
C ALA A 97 3.11 -5.32 3.86
N MET A 98 3.81 -6.43 4.12
CA MET A 98 4.96 -6.47 5.01
C MET A 98 6.05 -7.44 4.55
N SER A 99 7.30 -7.10 4.87
CA SER A 99 8.50 -7.90 4.62
C SER A 99 9.51 -7.69 5.75
N THR A 100 10.38 -8.68 5.98
CA THR A 100 11.51 -8.58 6.93
C THR A 100 12.84 -8.36 6.21
N SER A 101 12.88 -8.43 4.89
CA SER A 101 14.12 -8.43 4.11
C SER A 101 14.31 -7.19 3.24
N THR A 102 13.23 -6.54 2.79
CA THR A 102 13.33 -5.41 1.84
C THR A 102 12.24 -4.36 2.09
N PRO A 103 12.56 -3.07 1.94
CA PRO A 103 11.55 -2.02 1.85
C PRO A 103 10.54 -2.32 0.75
N LEU A 104 9.30 -1.96 0.98
CA LEU A 104 8.21 -2.16 0.03
C LEU A 104 7.20 -1.01 0.07
N GLY A 105 6.42 -0.92 -0.99
CA GLY A 105 5.20 -0.12 -1.04
C GLY A 105 4.06 -0.94 -1.62
N ILE A 106 2.86 -0.60 -1.25
CA ILE A 106 1.62 -1.18 -1.80
C ILE A 106 0.66 -0.05 -2.12
N ASP A 107 -0.06 -0.22 -3.19
CA ASP A 107 -1.18 0.65 -3.52
C ASP A 107 -2.36 -0.16 -4.05
N ILE A 108 -3.56 0.38 -3.86
CA ILE A 108 -4.82 -0.19 -4.33
C ILE A 108 -5.74 0.94 -4.75
N GLU A 109 -6.30 0.82 -5.95
CA GLU A 109 -7.20 1.80 -6.51
C GLU A 109 -8.44 1.15 -7.12
N LYS A 110 -9.58 1.82 -6.96
CA LYS A 110 -10.80 1.43 -7.65
C LYS A 110 -10.73 1.87 -9.11
N VAL A 111 -11.07 0.96 -10.01
CA VAL A 111 -11.19 1.34 -11.44
C VAL A 111 -12.47 2.13 -11.62
N ASP A 112 -12.36 3.46 -11.59
CA ASP A 112 -13.47 4.39 -11.86
C ASP A 112 -13.39 4.90 -13.30
N ARG A 113 -14.49 4.77 -14.03
CA ARG A 113 -14.60 5.24 -15.44
C ARG A 113 -14.75 6.75 -15.58
N ASN A 114 -15.00 7.48 -14.49
CA ASN A 114 -15.22 8.93 -14.51
C ASN A 114 -13.92 9.76 -14.36
N VAL A 115 -12.76 9.14 -14.46
CA VAL A 115 -11.47 9.84 -14.35
C VAL A 115 -11.22 10.74 -15.58
N ARG A 116 -10.94 12.01 -15.36
CA ARG A 116 -10.53 12.96 -16.41
C ARG A 116 -9.09 12.69 -16.85
N LEU A 117 -8.90 11.63 -17.64
CA LEU A 117 -7.58 11.10 -18.01
C LEU A 117 -6.64 12.16 -18.61
N GLN A 118 -7.13 12.92 -19.60
CA GLN A 118 -6.27 13.87 -20.36
C GLN A 118 -5.58 14.91 -19.48
N SER A 119 -6.28 15.42 -18.46
CA SER A 119 -5.72 16.42 -17.55
C SER A 119 -4.72 15.82 -16.55
N LEU A 120 -4.87 14.55 -16.21
CA LEU A 120 -4.04 13.87 -15.24
C LEU A 120 -2.80 13.23 -15.88
N MET A 121 -2.92 12.73 -17.12
CA MET A 121 -1.80 12.09 -17.83
C MET A 121 -0.60 13.02 -17.96
N GLY A 122 -0.78 14.23 -18.49
CA GLY A 122 0.31 15.19 -18.67
C GLY A 122 0.94 15.68 -17.37
N ARG A 123 0.22 15.56 -16.25
CA ARG A 123 0.69 16.01 -14.94
C ARG A 123 1.47 14.95 -14.17
N PHE A 124 1.13 13.66 -14.36
CA PHE A 124 1.63 12.59 -13.51
C PHE A 124 2.39 11.50 -14.25
N PHE A 125 2.35 11.44 -15.57
CA PHE A 125 3.00 10.37 -16.32
C PHE A 125 4.22 10.87 -17.09
N HIS A 126 5.21 10.00 -17.20
CA HIS A 126 6.37 10.23 -18.04
C HIS A 126 5.98 10.24 -19.52
N ALA A 127 6.68 10.98 -20.37
CA ALA A 127 6.37 11.10 -21.80
C ALA A 127 6.33 9.72 -22.51
N GLU A 128 7.18 8.77 -22.11
CA GLU A 128 7.18 7.43 -22.71
C GLU A 128 5.95 6.60 -22.32
N GLU A 129 5.40 6.82 -21.13
CA GLU A 129 4.14 6.17 -20.71
C GLU A 129 2.95 6.78 -21.48
N ILE A 130 2.94 8.09 -21.64
CA ILE A 130 1.89 8.80 -22.41
C ILE A 130 1.83 8.28 -23.85
N LYS A 131 2.97 8.05 -24.48
CA LYS A 131 3.01 7.47 -25.84
C LYS A 131 2.32 6.11 -25.89
N LYS A 132 2.60 5.23 -24.92
CA LYS A 132 1.94 3.90 -24.82
C LYS A 132 0.42 4.01 -24.67
N PHE A 133 -0.07 5.02 -23.93
CA PHE A 133 -1.50 5.22 -23.75
C PHE A 133 -2.24 5.61 -25.03
N LEU A 134 -1.57 6.24 -25.99
CA LEU A 134 -2.19 6.63 -27.25
C LEU A 134 -2.61 5.44 -28.12
N ASP A 135 -1.97 4.29 -27.93
CA ASP A 135 -2.25 3.07 -28.68
C ASP A 135 -3.49 2.31 -28.17
N TYR A 136 -4.03 2.69 -27.01
CA TYR A 136 -5.19 2.03 -26.41
C TYR A 136 -6.51 2.72 -26.77
N SER A 137 -7.59 1.94 -26.81
CA SER A 137 -8.95 2.45 -26.87
C SER A 137 -9.29 3.26 -25.60
N ASP A 138 -10.30 4.12 -25.65
CA ASP A 138 -10.66 4.98 -24.51
C ASP A 138 -11.01 4.17 -23.24
N GLU A 139 -11.64 3.01 -23.39
CA GLU A 139 -11.96 2.13 -22.25
C GLU A 139 -10.70 1.46 -21.67
N GLU A 140 -9.77 1.05 -22.50
CA GLU A 140 -8.51 0.47 -22.09
C GLU A 140 -7.61 1.52 -21.41
N ARG A 141 -7.60 2.75 -21.92
CA ARG A 141 -6.83 3.86 -21.34
C ARG A 141 -7.15 4.08 -19.87
N VAL A 142 -8.44 4.00 -19.48
CA VAL A 142 -8.83 4.14 -18.06
C VAL A 142 -8.18 3.06 -17.21
N LYS A 143 -8.27 1.81 -17.64
CA LYS A 143 -7.69 0.67 -16.90
C LYS A 143 -6.18 0.77 -16.81
N HIS A 144 -5.51 1.09 -17.92
CA HIS A 144 -4.06 1.24 -17.96
C HIS A 144 -3.59 2.46 -17.15
N PHE A 145 -4.34 3.57 -17.20
CA PHE A 145 -4.05 4.73 -16.36
C PHE A 145 -4.06 4.36 -14.88
N ILE A 146 -5.15 3.75 -14.39
CA ILE A 146 -5.26 3.34 -12.99
C ILE A 146 -4.15 2.34 -12.63
N HIS A 147 -3.87 1.38 -13.50
CA HIS A 147 -2.79 0.41 -13.28
C HIS A 147 -1.42 1.07 -13.11
N TYR A 148 -1.02 1.95 -14.04
CA TYR A 148 0.25 2.66 -13.94
C TYR A 148 0.29 3.64 -12.75
N TRP A 149 -0.83 4.30 -12.47
CA TRP A 149 -0.97 5.15 -11.29
C TRP A 149 -0.68 4.36 -10.01
N THR A 150 -1.38 3.23 -9.83
CA THR A 150 -1.21 2.33 -8.68
C THR A 150 0.24 1.84 -8.56
N LEU A 151 0.88 1.47 -9.67
CA LEU A 151 2.29 1.08 -9.66
C LEU A 151 3.23 2.22 -9.22
N LYS A 152 3.01 3.44 -9.74
CA LYS A 152 3.81 4.61 -9.37
C LYS A 152 3.62 4.99 -7.90
N GLU A 153 2.38 4.98 -7.42
CA GLU A 153 2.09 5.21 -5.99
C GLU A 153 2.77 4.15 -5.12
N ALA A 154 2.66 2.88 -5.45
CA ALA A 154 3.33 1.81 -4.73
C ALA A 154 4.85 2.00 -4.72
N PHE A 155 5.45 2.36 -5.86
CA PHE A 155 6.88 2.62 -5.97
C PHE A 155 7.33 3.77 -5.04
N VAL A 156 6.66 4.91 -5.09
CA VAL A 156 6.98 6.08 -4.27
C VAL A 156 6.75 5.80 -2.77
N LYS A 157 5.68 5.07 -2.43
CA LYS A 157 5.44 4.57 -1.06
C LYS A 157 6.55 3.61 -0.60
N GLY A 158 7.06 2.80 -1.51
CA GLY A 158 8.21 1.91 -1.26
C GLY A 158 9.47 2.68 -0.91
N LEU A 159 9.82 3.70 -1.70
CA LEU A 159 10.93 4.60 -1.44
C LEU A 159 10.76 5.40 -0.13
N GLY A 160 9.53 5.62 0.31
CA GLY A 160 9.23 6.42 1.50
C GLY A 160 9.51 7.91 1.32
N THR A 161 9.57 8.38 0.08
CA THR A 161 9.82 9.80 -0.27
C THR A 161 8.54 10.62 -0.34
N GLY A 162 7.39 9.96 -0.35
CA GLY A 162 6.09 10.62 -0.52
C GLY A 162 6.01 11.44 -1.81
N MET A 163 5.21 12.47 -1.82
CA MET A 163 4.99 13.35 -3.00
C MET A 163 6.21 14.19 -3.41
N THR A 164 7.37 14.04 -2.74
CA THR A 164 8.60 14.74 -3.16
C THR A 164 9.24 14.11 -4.41
N THR A 165 8.92 12.85 -4.72
CA THR A 165 9.34 12.21 -5.97
C THR A 165 8.30 12.51 -7.05
N SER A 166 8.70 13.28 -8.07
CA SER A 166 7.81 13.56 -9.21
C SER A 166 7.53 12.26 -9.99
N PHE A 167 6.28 11.98 -10.25
CA PHE A 167 5.86 10.84 -11.08
C PHE A 167 6.32 10.95 -12.53
N THR A 168 6.56 12.17 -13.01
CA THR A 168 7.08 12.41 -14.38
C THR A 168 8.58 12.16 -14.50
N SER A 169 9.30 11.99 -13.39
CA SER A 169 10.77 11.82 -13.40
C SER A 169 11.23 10.38 -13.67
N PHE A 170 10.31 9.41 -13.68
CA PHE A 170 10.58 8.00 -13.95
C PHE A 170 9.42 7.37 -14.72
N TYR A 171 9.68 6.24 -15.39
CA TYR A 171 8.65 5.43 -16.05
C TYR A 171 8.80 3.96 -15.66
N LEU A 172 7.69 3.22 -15.83
CA LEU A 172 7.56 1.80 -15.47
C LEU A 172 7.26 0.95 -16.69
#